data_8141166fdee6f414f71778939560e1a6
#
_entry.id   8141166fdee6f414f71778939560e1a6
#
_cell.length_a   1.000
_cell.length_b   1.000
_cell.length_c   1.000
_cell.angle_alpha   90.00
_cell.angle_beta   90.00
_cell.angle_gamma   90.00
#
_symmetry.space_group_name_H-M   'P 1'
#
loop_
_entity.id
_entity.type
_entity.pdbx_description
1 polymer ?
#
loop_
_entity_poly.entity_id
_entity_poly.type
_entity_poly.pdbx_seq_one_letter_code
_entity_poly.pdbx_strand_id
1 'polypeptide(L)'
;WMLVKRLGSLKIFQEKALPAWGPDLSRLNLDKITYSAKAMEGQAQNWEDVPADIKNTFDKLGIPKAEQEVLAGVGAQYESTVVYHNLKAEFKRQGVIFEDMDLALKKHPELVEPYFMKAMPNTLHKFAALHGAVWSGGTFLYIPAGVKIKEPLQAYFRMNAKGMGQFEHTLIIVESGAQAHYIEGCSAPRYGVDSLHAGGVEIYVKEGARFRYSSVESWSKDAYNLNTKRAIVEKKAHMEWVGGNFGSSVTMLYPCSILVGEGASADHLGVAFAN
;
A
#
# COMPACT_ATOMS: atom_id res chain seq x y z
N TRP A 1 7.76 -17.26 11.15
CA TRP A 1 8.34 -16.99 9.84
C TRP A 1 8.60 -15.50 9.61
N MET A 2 7.70 -14.59 10.05
CA MET A 2 7.83 -13.16 9.80
C MET A 2 9.09 -12.54 10.42
N LEU A 3 9.46 -12.89 11.66
CA LEU A 3 10.69 -12.41 12.29
C LEU A 3 11.94 -12.80 11.46
N VAL A 4 11.99 -14.04 11.00
CA VAL A 4 13.09 -14.53 10.15
C VAL A 4 13.18 -13.72 8.86
N LYS A 5 12.03 -13.43 8.23
CA LYS A 5 11.96 -12.60 7.02
C LYS A 5 12.42 -11.17 7.27
N ARG A 6 12.00 -10.55 8.38
CA ARG A 6 12.44 -9.19 8.78
C ARG A 6 13.96 -9.12 9.01
N LEU A 7 14.51 -10.05 9.79
CA LEU A 7 15.96 -10.09 10.07
C LEU A 7 16.79 -10.36 8.81
N GLY A 8 16.33 -11.27 7.93
CA GLY A 8 16.95 -11.49 6.63
C GLY A 8 16.91 -10.26 5.74
N SER A 9 15.81 -9.53 5.74
CA SER A 9 15.66 -8.27 4.98
C SER A 9 16.56 -7.16 5.55
N LEU A 10 16.69 -7.07 6.87
CA LEU A 10 17.59 -6.11 7.52
C LEU A 10 19.06 -6.35 7.11
N LYS A 11 19.51 -7.61 7.11
CA LYS A 11 20.85 -7.96 6.66
C LYS A 11 21.08 -7.52 5.22
N ILE A 12 20.14 -7.83 4.32
CA ILE A 12 20.24 -7.43 2.91
C ILE A 12 20.26 -5.90 2.77
N PHE A 13 19.44 -5.18 3.56
CA PHE A 13 19.43 -3.72 3.57
C PHE A 13 20.79 -3.13 3.96
N GLN A 14 21.43 -3.68 4.98
CA GLN A 14 22.75 -3.23 5.44
C GLN A 14 23.84 -3.43 4.38
N GLU A 15 23.79 -4.56 3.67
CA GLU A 15 24.78 -4.93 2.65
C GLU A 15 24.56 -4.23 1.29
N LYS A 16 23.31 -3.91 0.92
CA LYS A 16 23.00 -3.29 -0.37
C LYS A 16 23.34 -1.82 -0.43
N ALA A 17 24.01 -1.42 -1.50
CA ALA A 17 24.20 0.00 -1.84
C ALA A 17 22.87 0.67 -2.22
N LEU A 18 22.83 2.00 -2.14
CA LEU A 18 21.74 2.79 -2.73
C LEU A 18 21.69 2.53 -4.25
N PRO A 19 20.50 2.55 -4.87
CA PRO A 19 20.38 2.42 -6.31
C PRO A 19 21.18 3.52 -7.04
N ALA A 20 22.00 3.14 -7.98
CA ALA A 20 22.74 4.06 -8.84
C ALA A 20 21.95 4.47 -10.09
N TRP A 21 20.84 3.79 -10.36
CA TRP A 21 19.86 4.11 -11.39
C TRP A 21 18.71 4.91 -10.79
N GLY A 22 18.31 5.98 -11.37
CA GLY A 22 17.25 6.84 -10.85
C GLY A 22 17.77 8.15 -10.26
N PRO A 23 16.97 8.83 -9.42
CA PRO A 23 17.34 10.13 -8.87
C PRO A 23 18.47 10.03 -7.86
N ASP A 24 19.17 11.16 -7.65
CA ASP A 24 20.15 11.29 -6.59
C ASP A 24 19.48 11.23 -5.20
N LEU A 25 19.87 10.25 -4.40
CA LEU A 25 19.38 10.01 -3.05
C LEU A 25 20.45 10.33 -1.98
N SER A 26 21.56 10.96 -2.34
CA SER A 26 22.69 11.24 -1.44
C SER A 26 22.31 12.13 -0.25
N ARG A 27 21.25 12.94 -0.39
CA ARG A 27 20.75 13.81 0.69
C ARG A 27 19.82 13.08 1.68
N LEU A 28 19.27 11.93 1.31
CA LEU A 28 18.39 11.17 2.19
C LEU A 28 19.20 10.51 3.31
N ASN A 29 19.05 11.02 4.52
CA ASN A 29 19.71 10.45 5.71
C ASN A 29 18.78 9.47 6.40
N LEU A 30 19.01 8.17 6.17
CA LEU A 30 18.20 7.10 6.72
C LEU A 30 18.31 6.99 8.25
N ASP A 31 19.41 7.44 8.87
CA ASP A 31 19.58 7.42 10.32
C ASP A 31 18.71 8.45 11.06
N LYS A 32 18.18 9.45 10.34
CA LYS A 32 17.28 10.48 10.86
C LYS A 32 15.80 10.16 10.68
N ILE A 33 15.47 9.06 10.02
CA ILE A 33 14.09 8.64 9.80
C ILE A 33 13.58 7.89 11.02
N THR A 34 12.38 8.26 11.50
CA THR A 34 11.65 7.49 12.51
C THR A 34 10.89 6.36 11.83
N TYR A 35 11.29 5.12 12.09
CA TYR A 35 10.79 3.95 11.37
C TYR A 35 9.44 3.41 11.86
N SER A 36 8.99 3.82 13.04
CA SER A 36 7.68 3.41 13.56
C SER A 36 7.16 4.43 14.57
N ALA A 37 5.90 4.81 14.42
CA ALA A 37 5.17 5.62 15.37
C ALA A 37 3.74 5.09 15.48
N LYS A 38 3.26 4.81 16.69
CA LYS A 38 1.88 4.39 16.92
C LYS A 38 0.98 5.62 17.03
N ALA A 39 -0.11 5.61 16.30
CA ALA A 39 -1.14 6.65 16.35
C ALA A 39 -2.12 6.42 17.51
N MET A 40 -2.45 5.14 17.77
CA MET A 40 -3.36 4.72 18.85
C MET A 40 -3.10 3.25 19.20
N GLU A 41 -3.64 2.80 20.33
CA GLU A 41 -3.63 1.40 20.71
C GLU A 41 -4.83 0.68 20.05
N GLY A 42 -4.54 -0.33 19.20
CA GLY A 42 -5.55 -1.11 18.50
C GLY A 42 -6.17 -0.40 17.31
N GLN A 43 -7.28 -0.95 16.82
CA GLN A 43 -8.04 -0.49 15.66
C GLN A 43 -9.49 -0.23 16.05
N ALA A 44 -10.07 0.88 15.62
CA ALA A 44 -11.47 1.19 15.84
C ALA A 44 -12.38 0.29 14.97
N GLN A 45 -13.47 -0.17 15.54
CA GLN A 45 -14.49 -0.96 14.82
C GLN A 45 -15.45 -0.08 14.03
N ASN A 46 -15.72 1.13 14.56
CA ASN A 46 -16.57 2.13 13.92
C ASN A 46 -15.78 3.42 13.75
N TRP A 47 -16.15 4.22 12.74
CA TRP A 47 -15.51 5.53 12.50
C TRP A 47 -15.67 6.49 13.69
N GLU A 48 -16.76 6.38 14.41
CA GLU A 48 -17.07 7.18 15.59
C GLU A 48 -16.08 6.97 16.74
N ASP A 49 -15.49 5.77 16.82
CA ASP A 49 -14.52 5.38 17.86
C ASP A 49 -13.08 5.84 17.55
N VAL A 50 -12.82 6.34 16.34
CA VAL A 50 -11.52 6.91 15.96
C VAL A 50 -11.29 8.22 16.71
N PRO A 51 -10.10 8.48 17.30
CA PRO A 51 -9.80 9.74 17.99
C PRO A 51 -10.11 10.98 17.15
N ALA A 52 -10.62 12.03 17.81
CA ALA A 52 -11.14 13.22 17.15
C ALA A 52 -10.09 13.98 16.32
N ASP A 53 -8.85 14.02 16.79
CA ASP A 53 -7.73 14.65 16.09
C ASP A 53 -7.38 13.91 14.78
N ILE A 54 -7.45 12.58 14.79
CA ILE A 54 -7.27 11.74 13.61
C ILE A 54 -8.45 11.94 12.65
N LYS A 55 -9.70 11.88 13.14
CA LYS A 55 -10.90 12.17 12.33
C LYS A 55 -10.81 13.53 11.66
N ASN A 56 -10.51 14.58 12.45
CA ASN A 56 -10.36 15.94 11.93
C ASN A 56 -9.27 16.06 10.85
N THR A 57 -8.23 15.23 10.92
CA THR A 57 -7.19 15.19 9.89
C THR A 57 -7.74 14.63 8.58
N PHE A 58 -8.46 13.51 8.64
CA PHE A 58 -9.08 12.92 7.45
C PHE A 58 -10.21 13.78 6.86
N ASP A 59 -10.99 14.46 7.71
CA ASP A 59 -12.01 15.42 7.27
C ASP A 59 -11.39 16.61 6.50
N LYS A 60 -10.26 17.14 6.99
CA LYS A 60 -9.50 18.21 6.30
C LYS A 60 -8.90 17.76 4.97
N LEU A 61 -8.65 16.48 4.82
CA LEU A 61 -8.17 15.87 3.56
C LEU A 61 -9.31 15.63 2.56
N GLY A 62 -10.54 15.95 2.95
CA GLY A 62 -11.69 15.85 2.08
C GLY A 62 -12.15 14.42 1.85
N ILE A 63 -12.02 13.53 2.87
CA ILE A 63 -12.65 12.21 2.84
C ILE A 63 -14.07 12.39 3.42
N PRO A 64 -15.08 12.72 2.58
CA PRO A 64 -16.43 12.96 3.08
C PRO A 64 -17.02 11.66 3.62
N LYS A 65 -17.84 11.76 4.65
CA LYS A 65 -18.63 10.63 5.16
C LYS A 65 -19.45 9.94 4.04
N ALA A 66 -19.90 10.71 3.06
CA ALA A 66 -20.61 10.23 1.88
C ALA A 66 -19.78 9.26 1.01
N GLU A 67 -18.44 9.45 0.92
CA GLU A 67 -17.57 8.51 0.19
C GLU A 67 -17.51 7.15 0.90
N GLN A 68 -17.53 7.14 2.23
CA GLN A 68 -17.56 5.90 3.01
C GLN A 68 -18.84 5.11 2.78
N GLU A 69 -19.97 5.77 2.53
CA GLU A 69 -21.26 5.14 2.28
C GLU A 69 -21.36 4.54 0.87
N VAL A 70 -20.68 5.13 -0.11
CA VAL A 70 -20.69 4.69 -1.52
C VAL A 70 -19.71 3.55 -1.79
N LEU A 71 -18.56 3.51 -1.08
CA LEU A 71 -17.51 2.54 -1.30
C LEU A 71 -17.89 1.12 -0.83
N ALA A 72 -17.30 0.10 -1.46
CA ALA A 72 -17.44 -1.28 -1.04
C ALA A 72 -16.78 -1.55 0.33
N GLY A 73 -15.70 -0.84 0.62
CA GLY A 73 -14.97 -0.88 1.88
C GLY A 73 -14.01 0.29 2.01
N VAL A 74 -13.69 0.65 3.25
CA VAL A 74 -12.78 1.76 3.58
C VAL A 74 -11.75 1.31 4.61
N GLY A 75 -10.49 1.67 4.37
CA GLY A 75 -9.38 1.54 5.32
C GLY A 75 -8.75 2.91 5.59
N ALA A 76 -8.26 3.13 6.79
CA ALA A 76 -7.53 4.33 7.16
C ALA A 76 -6.31 3.97 8.03
N GLN A 77 -5.15 4.42 7.59
CA GLN A 77 -3.91 4.30 8.36
C GLN A 77 -3.37 5.69 8.69
N TYR A 78 -2.96 5.85 9.93
CA TYR A 78 -2.31 7.05 10.43
C TYR A 78 -0.97 6.65 11.05
N GLU A 79 0.13 7.23 10.56
CA GLU A 79 1.49 6.80 10.85
C GLU A 79 1.72 5.31 10.51
N SER A 80 2.17 4.52 11.49
CA SER A 80 2.42 3.09 11.35
C SER A 80 1.24 2.20 11.77
N THR A 81 0.07 2.78 12.05
CA THR A 81 -1.08 2.06 12.61
C THR A 81 -2.31 2.21 11.73
N VAL A 82 -2.92 1.10 11.32
CA VAL A 82 -4.27 1.12 10.74
C VAL A 82 -5.27 1.45 11.85
N VAL A 83 -5.94 2.59 11.72
CA VAL A 83 -6.85 3.12 12.75
C VAL A 83 -8.30 2.73 12.52
N TYR A 84 -8.66 2.43 11.28
CA TYR A 84 -10.02 2.03 10.91
C TYR A 84 -10.02 1.12 9.69
N HIS A 85 -10.94 0.14 9.66
CA HIS A 85 -11.18 -0.72 8.51
C HIS A 85 -12.62 -1.22 8.48
N ASN A 86 -13.29 -1.12 7.35
CA ASN A 86 -14.66 -1.61 7.17
C ASN A 86 -14.87 -2.19 5.76
N LEU A 87 -15.75 -3.18 5.66
CA LEU A 87 -16.18 -3.82 4.43
C LEU A 87 -17.68 -4.04 4.49
N LYS A 88 -18.43 -3.74 3.43
CA LYS A 88 -19.87 -4.00 3.36
C LYS A 88 -20.20 -5.48 3.58
N ALA A 89 -21.26 -5.74 4.32
CA ALA A 89 -21.67 -7.09 4.74
C ALA A 89 -21.93 -8.05 3.56
N GLU A 90 -22.40 -7.52 2.44
CA GLU A 90 -22.65 -8.31 1.22
C GLU A 90 -21.38 -8.93 0.64
N PHE A 91 -20.25 -8.20 0.68
CA PHE A 91 -18.96 -8.71 0.21
C PHE A 91 -18.32 -9.66 1.22
N LYS A 92 -18.48 -9.39 2.52
CA LYS A 92 -18.08 -10.34 3.58
C LYS A 92 -18.76 -11.70 3.40
N ARG A 93 -20.07 -11.72 3.09
CA ARG A 93 -20.82 -12.96 2.82
C ARG A 93 -20.33 -13.70 1.55
N GLN A 94 -19.74 -13.00 0.61
CA GLN A 94 -19.13 -13.60 -0.59
C GLN A 94 -17.69 -14.08 -0.35
N GLY A 95 -17.18 -13.96 0.88
CA GLY A 95 -15.82 -14.39 1.26
C GLY A 95 -14.73 -13.37 0.92
N VAL A 96 -15.08 -12.14 0.57
CA VAL A 96 -14.09 -11.07 0.40
C VAL A 96 -13.49 -10.73 1.76
N ILE A 97 -12.15 -10.65 1.80
CA ILE A 97 -11.40 -10.20 2.97
C ILE A 97 -10.78 -8.85 2.61
N PHE A 98 -11.05 -7.85 3.43
CA PHE A 98 -10.44 -6.53 3.33
C PHE A 98 -10.10 -6.10 4.76
N GLU A 99 -8.85 -6.25 5.13
CA GLU A 99 -8.37 -6.08 6.50
C GLU A 99 -7.01 -5.38 6.54
N ASP A 100 -6.62 -4.93 7.71
CA ASP A 100 -5.26 -4.55 8.03
C ASP A 100 -4.29 -5.72 7.80
N MET A 101 -3.13 -5.43 7.23
CA MET A 101 -2.12 -6.46 6.90
C MET A 101 -1.54 -7.16 8.13
N ASP A 102 -1.32 -6.44 9.24
CA ASP A 102 -0.86 -7.04 10.51
C ASP A 102 -1.89 -8.00 11.10
N LEU A 103 -3.18 -7.70 10.92
CA LEU A 103 -4.28 -8.56 11.35
C LEU A 103 -4.41 -9.78 10.44
N ALA A 104 -4.35 -9.57 9.12
CA ALA A 104 -4.44 -10.63 8.14
C ALA A 104 -3.32 -11.67 8.28
N LEU A 105 -2.11 -11.20 8.61
CA LEU A 105 -0.96 -12.07 8.91
C LEU A 105 -1.24 -13.08 10.04
N LYS A 106 -2.07 -12.68 11.00
CA LYS A 106 -2.43 -13.51 12.17
C LYS A 106 -3.63 -14.40 11.90
N LYS A 107 -4.64 -13.88 11.17
CA LYS A 107 -5.91 -14.57 10.93
C LYS A 107 -5.88 -15.50 9.71
N HIS A 108 -5.10 -15.11 8.68
CA HIS A 108 -5.09 -15.76 7.36
C HIS A 108 -3.66 -16.07 6.89
N PRO A 109 -2.79 -16.67 7.76
CA PRO A 109 -1.40 -16.93 7.38
C PRO A 109 -1.30 -17.81 6.12
N GLU A 110 -2.25 -18.71 5.90
CA GLU A 110 -2.34 -19.57 4.72
C GLU A 110 -2.58 -18.81 3.41
N LEU A 111 -3.22 -17.64 3.48
CA LEU A 111 -3.41 -16.75 2.32
C LEU A 111 -2.29 -15.73 2.17
N VAL A 112 -1.61 -15.38 3.25
CA VAL A 112 -0.57 -14.35 3.25
C VAL A 112 0.81 -14.91 2.93
N GLU A 113 1.23 -15.96 3.63
CA GLU A 113 2.60 -16.49 3.56
C GLU A 113 3.04 -16.91 2.15
N PRO A 114 2.19 -17.53 1.30
CA PRO A 114 2.56 -17.91 -0.06
C PRO A 114 2.89 -16.74 -0.98
N TYR A 115 2.37 -15.55 -0.69
CA TYR A 115 2.44 -14.39 -1.56
C TYR A 115 3.33 -13.27 -1.04
N PHE A 116 3.45 -13.14 0.29
CA PHE A 116 4.14 -12.03 0.93
C PHE A 116 5.60 -11.91 0.51
N MET A 117 5.96 -10.77 -0.09
CA MET A 117 7.27 -10.45 -0.67
C MET A 117 7.76 -11.49 -1.70
N LYS A 118 6.84 -11.97 -2.56
CA LYS A 118 7.18 -12.83 -3.70
C LYS A 118 7.23 -12.06 -5.02
N ALA A 119 6.26 -11.15 -5.26
CA ALA A 119 6.31 -10.24 -6.41
C ALA A 119 7.37 -9.14 -6.17
N MET A 120 7.57 -8.72 -4.92
CA MET A 120 8.56 -7.75 -4.49
C MET A 120 9.58 -8.39 -3.52
N PRO A 121 10.51 -9.23 -4.00
CA PRO A 121 11.49 -9.84 -3.11
C PRO A 121 12.41 -8.79 -2.47
N ASN A 122 12.82 -9.04 -1.21
CA ASN A 122 13.73 -8.16 -0.47
C ASN A 122 15.12 -8.00 -1.12
N THR A 123 15.45 -8.86 -2.07
CA THR A 123 16.68 -8.78 -2.87
C THR A 123 16.56 -7.82 -4.06
N LEU A 124 15.40 -7.27 -4.36
CA LEU A 124 15.15 -6.45 -5.55
C LEU A 124 16.03 -5.19 -5.55
N HIS A 125 15.96 -4.39 -4.50
CA HIS A 125 16.80 -3.21 -4.26
C HIS A 125 16.81 -2.83 -2.77
N LYS A 126 17.62 -1.84 -2.39
CA LYS A 126 17.80 -1.45 -0.98
C LYS A 126 16.48 -1.07 -0.27
N PHE A 127 15.58 -0.37 -0.94
CA PHE A 127 14.29 0.04 -0.34
C PHE A 127 13.31 -1.11 -0.21
N ALA A 128 13.34 -2.12 -1.08
CA ALA A 128 12.57 -3.35 -0.90
C ALA A 128 13.10 -4.16 0.31
N ALA A 129 14.41 -4.17 0.51
CA ALA A 129 15.01 -4.78 1.69
C ALA A 129 14.65 -4.00 2.97
N LEU A 130 14.72 -2.66 2.96
CA LEU A 130 14.29 -1.81 4.07
C LEU A 130 12.83 -2.07 4.41
N HIS A 131 11.95 -2.02 3.40
CA HIS A 131 10.53 -2.32 3.57
C HIS A 131 10.33 -3.68 4.24
N GLY A 132 10.95 -4.73 3.75
CA GLY A 132 10.85 -6.08 4.32
C GLY A 132 11.30 -6.17 5.78
N ALA A 133 12.22 -5.29 6.23
CA ALA A 133 12.68 -5.24 7.61
C ALA A 133 11.70 -4.50 8.55
N VAL A 134 11.10 -3.40 8.09
CA VAL A 134 10.41 -2.44 8.96
C VAL A 134 8.93 -2.21 8.62
N TRP A 135 8.37 -2.90 7.62
CA TRP A 135 6.98 -2.69 7.23
C TRP A 135 6.00 -2.76 8.41
N SER A 136 4.94 -1.97 8.36
CA SER A 136 3.89 -1.93 9.39
C SER A 136 2.58 -1.43 8.79
N GLY A 137 1.48 -2.06 9.17
CA GLY A 137 0.16 -1.74 8.63
C GLY A 137 0.06 -2.06 7.13
N GLY A 138 -0.85 -1.37 6.47
CA GLY A 138 -1.17 -1.61 5.07
C GLY A 138 -2.46 -2.37 4.88
N THR A 139 -2.70 -2.86 3.68
CA THR A 139 -3.96 -3.49 3.30
C THR A 139 -3.75 -4.94 2.87
N PHE A 140 -4.56 -5.83 3.40
CA PHE A 140 -4.78 -7.16 2.83
C PHE A 140 -6.15 -7.20 2.14
N LEU A 141 -6.16 -7.51 0.85
CA LEU A 141 -7.37 -7.69 0.05
C LEU A 141 -7.35 -9.04 -0.64
N TYR A 142 -8.32 -9.89 -0.31
CA TYR A 142 -8.56 -11.15 -1.00
C TYR A 142 -9.95 -11.15 -1.62
N ILE A 143 -10.02 -11.42 -2.91
CA ILE A 143 -11.28 -11.48 -3.68
C ILE A 143 -11.42 -12.89 -4.24
N PRO A 144 -12.43 -13.66 -3.75
CA PRO A 144 -12.65 -15.04 -4.18
C PRO A 144 -12.96 -15.16 -5.67
N ALA A 145 -12.76 -16.35 -6.22
CA ALA A 145 -13.00 -16.65 -7.63
C ALA A 145 -14.41 -16.27 -8.09
N GLY A 146 -14.51 -15.60 -9.23
CA GLY A 146 -15.75 -15.17 -9.85
C GLY A 146 -16.47 -14.00 -9.19
N VAL A 147 -16.01 -13.52 -8.02
CA VAL A 147 -16.64 -12.37 -7.34
C VAL A 147 -16.36 -11.08 -8.11
N LYS A 148 -17.40 -10.28 -8.32
CA LYS A 148 -17.32 -8.99 -9.02
C LYS A 148 -17.79 -7.87 -8.12
N ILE A 149 -16.87 -7.03 -7.71
CA ILE A 149 -17.13 -5.84 -6.88
C ILE A 149 -17.17 -4.64 -7.81
N LYS A 150 -18.32 -3.97 -7.90
CA LYS A 150 -18.54 -2.82 -8.78
C LYS A 150 -18.06 -1.52 -8.15
N GLU A 151 -18.38 -1.34 -6.88
CA GLU A 151 -17.97 -0.19 -6.11
C GLU A 151 -16.50 -0.33 -5.70
N PRO A 152 -15.71 0.74 -5.75
CA PRO A 152 -14.30 0.64 -5.34
C PRO A 152 -14.15 0.37 -3.83
N LEU A 153 -13.07 -0.33 -3.48
CA LEU A 153 -12.53 -0.36 -2.12
C LEU A 153 -11.48 0.74 -2.01
N GLN A 154 -11.38 1.39 -0.87
CA GLN A 154 -10.41 2.47 -0.68
C GLN A 154 -9.64 2.34 0.62
N ALA A 155 -8.33 2.57 0.59
CA ALA A 155 -7.53 2.81 1.79
C ALA A 155 -6.83 4.18 1.70
N TYR A 156 -6.69 4.80 2.87
CA TYR A 156 -6.03 6.08 3.00
C TYR A 156 -4.86 5.98 3.98
N PHE A 157 -3.69 6.47 3.54
CA PHE A 157 -2.46 6.44 4.31
C PHE A 157 -2.00 7.87 4.59
N ARG A 158 -1.90 8.20 5.87
CA ARG A 158 -1.49 9.52 6.31
C ARG A 158 -0.22 9.45 7.15
N MET A 159 0.83 10.06 6.67
CA MET A 159 2.03 10.34 7.44
C MET A 159 1.92 11.74 8.03
N ASN A 160 1.93 11.89 9.35
CA ASN A 160 1.62 13.15 10.04
C ASN A 160 2.63 13.53 11.14
N ALA A 161 3.73 12.78 11.32
CA ALA A 161 4.79 13.09 12.25
C ALA A 161 6.06 13.58 11.54
N LYS A 162 6.79 14.46 12.22
CA LYS A 162 8.04 15.05 11.73
C LYS A 162 9.14 13.99 11.61
N GLY A 163 9.82 13.92 10.45
CA GLY A 163 10.89 12.95 10.20
C GLY A 163 10.42 11.50 10.15
N MET A 164 9.12 11.28 9.89
CA MET A 164 8.52 9.95 9.86
C MET A 164 8.86 9.20 8.58
N GLY A 165 9.07 7.88 8.71
CA GLY A 165 9.02 6.92 7.64
C GLY A 165 7.72 6.12 7.69
N GLN A 166 7.07 5.92 6.53
CA GLN A 166 5.88 5.08 6.39
C GLN A 166 6.19 3.93 5.43
N PHE A 167 5.86 2.70 5.85
CA PHE A 167 6.27 1.46 5.20
C PHE A 167 5.11 0.46 5.16
N GLU A 168 3.94 0.91 4.74
CA GLU A 168 2.75 0.06 4.63
C GLU A 168 2.94 -1.04 3.58
N HIS A 169 2.44 -2.24 3.86
CA HIS A 169 2.44 -3.37 2.95
C HIS A 169 1.03 -3.68 2.45
N THR A 170 0.79 -3.43 1.17
CA THR A 170 -0.48 -3.76 0.51
C THR A 170 -0.31 -5.07 -0.25
N LEU A 171 -1.04 -6.12 0.16
CA LEU A 171 -1.10 -7.41 -0.52
C LEU A 171 -2.51 -7.65 -1.05
N ILE A 172 -2.63 -7.79 -2.37
CA ILE A 172 -3.92 -7.98 -3.05
C ILE A 172 -3.89 -9.28 -3.85
N ILE A 173 -4.88 -10.14 -3.60
CA ILE A 173 -5.06 -11.40 -4.33
C ILE A 173 -6.44 -11.38 -4.96
N VAL A 174 -6.49 -11.41 -6.29
CA VAL A 174 -7.71 -11.41 -7.10
C VAL A 174 -7.80 -12.76 -7.78
N GLU A 175 -8.65 -13.62 -7.24
CA GLU A 175 -8.80 -15.00 -7.71
C GLU A 175 -9.44 -15.08 -9.10
N SER A 176 -9.36 -16.27 -9.71
CA SER A 176 -9.73 -16.50 -11.11
C SER A 176 -11.12 -15.96 -11.46
N GLY A 177 -11.20 -15.18 -12.53
CA GLY A 177 -12.42 -14.57 -13.03
C GLY A 177 -13.03 -13.47 -12.16
N ALA A 178 -12.40 -13.11 -11.05
CA ALA A 178 -12.85 -12.03 -10.17
C ALA A 178 -12.57 -10.65 -10.77
N GLN A 179 -13.30 -9.64 -10.29
CA GLN A 179 -13.11 -8.27 -10.72
C GLN A 179 -13.29 -7.29 -9.56
N ALA A 180 -12.37 -6.33 -9.41
CA ALA A 180 -12.49 -5.26 -8.45
C ALA A 180 -11.65 -4.04 -8.82
N HIS A 181 -11.90 -2.95 -8.10
CA HIS A 181 -11.14 -1.70 -8.14
C HIS A 181 -10.75 -1.30 -6.73
N TYR A 182 -9.48 -1.04 -6.52
CA TYR A 182 -8.95 -0.52 -5.28
C TYR A 182 -8.36 0.87 -5.49
N ILE A 183 -8.64 1.78 -4.57
CA ILE A 183 -8.15 3.16 -4.59
C ILE A 183 -7.25 3.35 -3.37
N GLU A 184 -6.06 3.86 -3.59
CA GLU A 184 -5.11 4.22 -2.55
C GLU A 184 -4.90 5.74 -2.53
N GLY A 185 -5.09 6.35 -1.37
CA GLY A 185 -4.73 7.74 -1.12
C GLY A 185 -3.56 7.84 -0.16
N CYS A 186 -2.51 8.58 -0.53
CA CYS A 186 -1.36 8.79 0.35
C CYS A 186 -1.06 10.27 0.49
N SER A 187 -0.73 10.74 1.71
CA SER A 187 -0.38 12.14 1.91
C SER A 187 0.52 12.38 3.12
N ALA A 188 1.33 13.46 3.04
CA ALA A 188 2.09 13.99 4.16
C ALA A 188 2.09 15.52 4.14
N PRO A 189 1.96 16.20 5.30
CA PRO A 189 2.13 17.64 5.40
C PRO A 189 3.61 18.01 5.38
N ARG A 190 3.90 19.30 5.28
CA ARG A 190 5.25 19.83 5.32
C ARG A 190 5.71 20.09 6.76
N TYR A 191 6.86 19.52 7.12
CA TYR A 191 7.48 19.72 8.43
C TYR A 191 8.86 20.37 8.39
N GLY A 192 9.40 20.67 7.19
CA GLY A 192 10.73 21.26 7.04
C GLY A 192 11.88 20.31 7.36
N VAL A 193 11.62 19.02 7.41
CA VAL A 193 12.62 17.94 7.54
C VAL A 193 12.23 16.80 6.64
N ASP A 194 13.21 16.05 6.19
CA ASP A 194 13.00 14.90 5.31
C ASP A 194 12.09 13.86 5.96
N SER A 195 11.18 13.32 5.17
CA SER A 195 10.35 12.18 5.47
C SER A 195 10.46 11.14 4.36
N LEU A 196 10.19 9.87 4.68
CA LEU A 196 10.36 8.78 3.73
C LEU A 196 9.08 7.95 3.62
N HIS A 197 8.50 7.89 2.44
CA HIS A 197 7.48 6.92 2.10
C HIS A 197 8.10 5.81 1.23
N ALA A 198 8.17 4.60 1.77
CA ALA A 198 8.71 3.43 1.06
C ALA A 198 7.78 2.22 1.27
N GLY A 199 6.53 2.39 0.89
CA GLY A 199 5.50 1.37 0.87
C GLY A 199 5.80 0.24 -0.13
N GLY A 200 5.16 -0.88 0.07
CA GLY A 200 5.24 -2.04 -0.81
C GLY A 200 3.85 -2.50 -1.24
N VAL A 201 3.66 -2.66 -2.55
CA VAL A 201 2.40 -3.16 -3.12
C VAL A 201 2.67 -4.40 -3.95
N GLU A 202 2.02 -5.50 -3.59
CA GLU A 202 2.05 -6.76 -4.31
C GLU A 202 0.64 -7.15 -4.72
N ILE A 203 0.44 -7.38 -6.01
CA ILE A 203 -0.86 -7.73 -6.57
C ILE A 203 -0.74 -9.04 -7.36
N TYR A 204 -1.66 -9.96 -7.13
CA TYR A 204 -1.76 -11.23 -7.85
C TYR A 204 -3.10 -11.28 -8.56
N VAL A 205 -3.07 -11.15 -9.89
CA VAL A 205 -4.27 -11.18 -10.75
C VAL A 205 -4.31 -12.53 -11.43
N LYS A 206 -5.16 -13.42 -10.90
CA LYS A 206 -5.27 -14.83 -11.32
C LYS A 206 -5.97 -14.97 -12.66
N GLU A 207 -5.97 -16.18 -13.22
CA GLU A 207 -6.48 -16.46 -14.57
C GLU A 207 -7.85 -15.82 -14.85
N GLY A 208 -7.94 -15.02 -15.91
CA GLY A 208 -9.17 -14.35 -16.35
C GLY A 208 -9.69 -13.23 -15.45
N ALA A 209 -9.02 -12.93 -14.36
CA ALA A 209 -9.41 -11.84 -13.45
C ALA A 209 -9.08 -10.46 -14.03
N ARG A 210 -9.79 -9.44 -13.55
CA ARG A 210 -9.55 -8.03 -13.89
C ARG A 210 -9.41 -7.19 -12.65
N PHE A 211 -8.34 -6.42 -12.57
CA PHE A 211 -8.10 -5.58 -11.43
C PHE A 211 -7.59 -4.20 -11.82
N ARG A 212 -8.20 -3.16 -11.21
CA ARG A 212 -7.71 -1.79 -11.29
C ARG A 212 -7.16 -1.36 -9.93
N TYR A 213 -5.95 -0.82 -9.96
CA TYR A 213 -5.35 -0.15 -8.82
C TYR A 213 -5.17 1.33 -9.16
N SER A 214 -5.86 2.19 -8.43
CA SER A 214 -5.71 3.64 -8.56
C SER A 214 -4.98 4.20 -7.36
N SER A 215 -4.02 5.09 -7.55
CA SER A 215 -3.37 5.81 -6.45
C SER A 215 -3.38 7.31 -6.67
N VAL A 216 -3.68 8.06 -5.61
CA VAL A 216 -3.53 9.51 -5.55
C VAL A 216 -2.58 9.85 -4.42
N GLU A 217 -1.41 10.32 -4.78
CA GLU A 217 -0.32 10.57 -3.84
C GLU A 217 0.00 12.07 -3.81
N SER A 218 -0.19 12.71 -2.65
CA SER A 218 0.03 14.15 -2.44
C SER A 218 1.04 14.36 -1.32
N TRP A 219 2.25 14.68 -1.72
CA TRP A 219 3.40 14.76 -0.83
C TRP A 219 3.89 16.20 -0.68
N SER A 220 4.37 16.52 0.52
CA SER A 220 5.13 17.76 0.73
C SER A 220 6.50 17.71 0.03
N LYS A 221 7.10 18.89 -0.19
CA LYS A 221 8.41 19.03 -0.86
C LYS A 221 9.61 18.48 -0.07
N ASP A 222 9.41 18.00 1.14
CA ASP A 222 10.39 17.35 2.02
C ASP A 222 10.16 15.83 2.13
N ALA A 223 9.23 15.28 1.35
CA ALA A 223 8.99 13.84 1.31
C ALA A 223 9.77 13.16 0.18
N TYR A 224 10.43 12.06 0.50
CA TYR A 224 10.94 11.09 -0.47
C TYR A 224 9.90 9.99 -0.65
N ASN A 225 9.39 9.84 -1.87
CA ASN A 225 8.38 8.84 -2.22
C ASN A 225 9.04 7.72 -3.06
N LEU A 226 9.42 6.64 -2.42
CA LEU A 226 10.25 5.56 -3.00
C LEU A 226 9.51 4.21 -2.94
N ASN A 227 8.27 4.18 -3.39
CA ASN A 227 7.42 2.99 -3.34
C ASN A 227 7.82 1.92 -4.36
N THR A 228 7.55 0.68 -4.00
CA THR A 228 7.67 -0.47 -4.89
C THR A 228 6.30 -1.08 -5.12
N LYS A 229 5.82 -1.05 -6.37
CA LYS A 229 4.50 -1.59 -6.75
C LYS A 229 4.68 -2.64 -7.85
N ARG A 230 4.24 -3.89 -7.60
CA ARG A 230 4.39 -4.99 -8.57
C ARG A 230 3.14 -5.87 -8.63
N ALA A 231 2.78 -6.27 -9.85
CA ALA A 231 1.69 -7.22 -10.09
C ALA A 231 2.20 -8.44 -10.86
N ILE A 232 1.75 -9.61 -10.44
CA ILE A 232 1.84 -10.86 -11.22
C ILE A 232 0.51 -11.04 -11.93
N VAL A 233 0.52 -11.11 -13.26
CA VAL A 233 -0.69 -11.19 -14.08
C VAL A 233 -0.70 -12.53 -14.83
N GLU A 234 -1.65 -13.38 -14.46
CA GLU A 234 -1.77 -14.73 -15.00
C GLU A 234 -2.53 -14.76 -16.36
N LYS A 235 -2.73 -15.94 -16.89
CA LYS A 235 -3.35 -16.19 -18.20
C LYS A 235 -4.68 -15.47 -18.36
N LYS A 236 -4.86 -14.73 -19.48
CA LYS A 236 -6.06 -13.96 -19.82
C LYS A 236 -6.51 -12.94 -18.75
N ALA A 237 -5.66 -12.68 -17.75
CA ALA A 237 -5.92 -11.67 -16.74
C ALA A 237 -5.52 -10.27 -17.22
N HIS A 238 -6.08 -9.25 -16.59
CA HIS A 238 -5.84 -7.87 -16.96
C HIS A 238 -5.62 -7.00 -15.72
N MET A 239 -4.53 -6.24 -15.72
CA MET A 239 -4.17 -5.29 -14.65
C MET A 239 -4.19 -3.86 -15.17
N GLU A 240 -4.88 -2.97 -14.47
CA GLU A 240 -4.83 -1.53 -14.75
C GLU A 240 -4.17 -0.78 -13.58
N TRP A 241 -3.14 0.00 -13.90
CA TRP A 241 -2.54 0.96 -12.99
C TRP A 241 -2.96 2.38 -13.38
N VAL A 242 -3.52 3.13 -12.43
CA VAL A 242 -3.88 4.53 -12.61
C VAL A 242 -3.25 5.34 -11.48
N GLY A 243 -2.28 6.20 -11.76
CA GLY A 243 -1.53 6.92 -10.76
C GLY A 243 -1.53 8.43 -10.94
N GLY A 244 -1.81 9.17 -9.87
CA GLY A 244 -1.61 10.62 -9.77
C GLY A 244 -0.59 10.95 -8.69
N ASN A 245 0.54 11.56 -9.06
CA ASN A 245 1.61 11.90 -8.14
C ASN A 245 1.83 13.41 -8.11
N PHE A 246 1.68 14.01 -6.93
CA PHE A 246 1.76 15.45 -6.72
C PHE A 246 2.79 15.78 -5.64
N GLY A 247 3.69 16.71 -5.93
CA GLY A 247 4.70 17.18 -4.98
C GLY A 247 5.89 16.24 -4.83
N SER A 248 6.32 16.02 -3.59
CA SER A 248 7.53 15.33 -3.13
C SER A 248 8.84 16.10 -3.42
N SER A 249 9.90 15.77 -2.66
CA SER A 249 11.29 16.14 -2.99
C SER A 249 11.81 15.27 -4.13
N VAL A 250 11.58 13.96 -3.98
CA VAL A 250 11.95 12.95 -4.96
C VAL A 250 10.85 11.90 -5.01
N THR A 251 10.33 11.62 -6.20
CA THR A 251 9.48 10.45 -6.44
C THR A 251 10.21 9.46 -7.34
N MET A 252 10.35 8.22 -6.86
CA MET A 252 10.78 7.09 -7.64
C MET A 252 9.69 6.02 -7.55
N LEU A 253 8.79 6.06 -8.51
CA LEU A 253 7.61 5.21 -8.57
C LEU A 253 7.48 4.62 -9.98
N TYR A 254 7.57 3.30 -10.08
CA TYR A 254 7.44 2.58 -11.34
C TYR A 254 6.62 1.29 -11.11
N PRO A 255 5.28 1.37 -11.20
CA PRO A 255 4.48 0.17 -11.13
C PRO A 255 4.89 -0.81 -12.22
N CYS A 256 5.07 -2.07 -11.87
CA CYS A 256 5.56 -3.11 -12.76
C CYS A 256 4.54 -4.25 -12.85
N SER A 257 4.13 -4.60 -14.06
CA SER A 257 3.31 -5.78 -14.34
C SER A 257 4.16 -6.89 -14.93
N ILE A 258 4.18 -8.05 -14.27
CA ILE A 258 4.87 -9.26 -14.72
C ILE A 258 3.81 -10.17 -15.33
N LEU A 259 3.77 -10.24 -16.66
CA LEU A 259 2.82 -11.02 -17.43
C LEU A 259 3.34 -12.46 -17.55
N VAL A 260 2.74 -13.40 -16.83
CA VAL A 260 3.24 -14.79 -16.71
C VAL A 260 2.38 -15.81 -17.46
N GLY A 261 1.28 -15.40 -18.10
CA GLY A 261 0.37 -16.30 -18.81
C GLY A 261 0.00 -15.79 -20.21
N GLU A 262 -0.40 -16.70 -21.08
CA GLU A 262 -0.89 -16.38 -22.42
C GLU A 262 -2.13 -15.45 -22.35
N GLY A 263 -2.13 -14.37 -23.12
CA GLY A 263 -3.20 -13.36 -23.14
C GLY A 263 -3.25 -12.49 -21.90
N ALA A 264 -2.25 -12.55 -20.99
CA ALA A 264 -2.11 -11.59 -19.92
C ALA A 264 -1.82 -10.19 -20.48
N SER A 265 -2.40 -9.16 -19.86
CA SER A 265 -2.25 -7.78 -20.33
C SER A 265 -2.25 -6.79 -19.16
N ALA A 266 -1.66 -5.62 -19.37
CA ALA A 266 -1.68 -4.54 -18.39
C ALA A 266 -1.68 -3.17 -19.06
N ASP A 267 -2.42 -2.23 -18.47
CA ASP A 267 -2.42 -0.82 -18.82
C ASP A 267 -1.82 0.02 -17.70
N HIS A 268 -1.04 1.02 -18.07
CA HIS A 268 -0.41 1.95 -17.14
C HIS A 268 -0.72 3.38 -17.54
N LEU A 269 -1.47 4.10 -16.70
CA LEU A 269 -1.76 5.52 -16.83
C LEU A 269 -1.17 6.26 -15.63
N GLY A 270 -0.21 7.12 -15.88
CA GLY A 270 0.44 7.93 -14.85
C GLY A 270 0.34 9.42 -15.15
N VAL A 271 -0.03 10.20 -14.14
CA VAL A 271 0.04 11.66 -14.15
C VAL A 271 0.95 12.11 -13.02
N ALA A 272 1.96 12.91 -13.34
CA ALA A 272 2.86 13.49 -12.36
C ALA A 272 2.88 15.00 -12.49
N PHE A 273 2.80 15.68 -11.35
CA PHE A 273 2.93 17.13 -11.27
C PHE A 273 4.05 17.48 -10.30
N ALA A 274 5.18 17.91 -10.83
CA ALA A 274 6.33 18.41 -10.08
C ALA A 274 6.26 19.97 -10.05
N ASN A 275 6.52 20.55 -8.86
CA ASN A 275 6.48 21.99 -8.63
C ASN A 275 7.75 22.46 -7.91
#